data_4a36f5f06609f980c169905201076167
#
_entry.id   4a36f5f06609f980c169905201076167
#
_cell.length_a   1.000
_cell.length_b   1.000
_cell.length_c   1.000
_cell.angle_alpha   90.00
_cell.angle_beta   90.00
_cell.angle_gamma   90.00
#
_symmetry.space_group_name_H-M   'P 1'
#
loop_
_entity.id
_entity.type
_entity.pdbx_description
1 polymer ?
#
loop_
_entity_poly.entity_id
_entity_poly.type
_entity_poly.pdbx_seq_one_letter_code
_entity_poly.pdbx_strand_id
1 'polypeptide(L)' 'MKPENFSERKVDVDGWEVNLTTYKLGEKWHTKADNVSPGAALSRIVADTREEAEAQALARAKELLSRTKRHAV' A
#
# COMPACT_ATOMS: atom_id res chain seq x y z
N MET A 1 16.24 -11.42 -9.42
CA MET A 1 15.62 -12.16 -8.30
C MET A 1 14.10 -12.08 -8.42
N LYS A 2 13.47 -13.24 -8.36
CA LYS A 2 12.02 -13.27 -8.50
C LYS A 2 11.34 -12.98 -7.15
N PRO A 3 10.32 -12.12 -7.12
CA PRO A 3 9.58 -11.92 -5.89
C PRO A 3 8.82 -13.17 -5.49
N GLU A 4 8.83 -13.45 -4.19
CA GLU A 4 8.14 -14.60 -3.63
C GLU A 4 6.92 -14.14 -2.84
N ASN A 5 5.97 -15.04 -2.68
CA ASN A 5 4.75 -14.76 -1.88
C ASN A 5 4.02 -13.50 -2.35
N PHE A 6 3.97 -13.32 -3.64
CA PHE A 6 3.28 -12.18 -4.23
C PHE A 6 1.79 -12.23 -3.93
N SER A 7 1.27 -11.15 -3.41
CA SER A 7 -0.15 -11.02 -3.16
C SER A 7 -0.62 -9.61 -3.43
N GLU A 8 -1.85 -9.49 -3.85
CA GLU A 8 -2.46 -8.21 -4.17
C GLU A 8 -3.87 -8.21 -3.64
N ARG A 9 -4.24 -7.15 -2.96
CA ARG A 9 -5.60 -7.01 -2.44
C ARG A 9 -6.00 -5.55 -2.42
N LYS A 10 -7.29 -5.33 -2.47
CA LYS A 10 -7.85 -3.99 -2.39
C LYS A 10 -8.35 -3.74 -0.98
N VAL A 11 -8.06 -2.57 -0.47
CA VAL A 11 -8.43 -2.16 0.88
C VAL A 11 -9.10 -0.80 0.80
N ASP A 12 -10.16 -0.61 1.58
CA ASP A 12 -10.82 0.68 1.68
C ASP A 12 -10.13 1.48 2.78
N VAL A 13 -9.57 2.63 2.42
CA VAL A 13 -8.91 3.53 3.36
C VAL A 13 -9.66 4.85 3.34
N ASP A 14 -10.49 5.06 4.35
CA ASP A 14 -11.31 6.27 4.49
C ASP A 14 -12.14 6.60 3.23
N GLY A 15 -12.71 5.58 2.63
CA GLY A 15 -13.51 5.73 1.43
C GLY A 15 -12.72 5.73 0.13
N TRP A 16 -11.39 5.59 0.22
CA TRP A 16 -10.54 5.48 -0.96
C TRP A 16 -10.20 4.02 -1.20
N GLU A 17 -10.32 3.59 -2.43
CA GLU A 17 -9.92 2.24 -2.80
C GLU A 17 -8.41 2.21 -3.04
N VAL A 18 -7.72 1.43 -2.23
CA VAL A 18 -6.26 1.33 -2.28
C VAL A 18 -5.87 -0.10 -2.64
N ASN A 19 -4.97 -0.24 -3.58
CA ASN A 19 -4.46 -1.52 -3.99
C ASN A 19 -3.14 -1.79 -3.25
N LEU A 20 -3.11 -2.87 -2.48
CA LEU A 20 -1.92 -3.29 -1.73
C LEU A 20 -1.27 -4.46 -2.43
N THR A 21 -0.04 -4.26 -2.85
CA THR A 21 0.76 -5.32 -3.47
C THR A 21 1.90 -5.66 -2.53
N THR A 22 1.96 -6.90 -2.09
CA THR A 22 2.99 -7.37 -1.16
C THR A 22 3.76 -8.53 -1.77
N TYR A 23 5.06 -8.50 -1.61
CA TYR A 23 5.92 -9.59 -2.06
C TYR A 23 7.17 -9.65 -1.21
N LYS A 24 7.81 -10.82 -1.20
CA LYS A 24 9.06 -11.01 -0.50
C LYS A 24 10.20 -11.01 -1.49
N LEU A 25 11.20 -10.23 -1.22
CA LEU A 25 12.38 -10.15 -2.06
C LEU A 25 13.61 -10.32 -1.16
N GLY A 26 14.28 -11.47 -1.30
CA GLY A 26 15.34 -11.81 -0.37
C GLY A 26 14.78 -12.08 1.01
N GLU A 27 15.27 -11.36 1.99
CA GLU A 27 14.81 -11.50 3.38
C GLU A 27 13.86 -10.38 3.80
N LYS A 28 13.49 -9.51 2.86
CA LYS A 28 12.66 -8.35 3.18
C LYS A 28 11.32 -8.44 2.49
N TRP A 29 10.32 -7.91 3.16
CA TRP A 29 8.99 -7.80 2.62
C TRP A 29 8.78 -6.40 2.06
N HIS A 30 8.24 -6.34 0.85
CA HIS A 30 7.96 -5.08 0.17
C HIS A 30 6.46 -4.95 0.00
N THR A 31 5.92 -3.81 0.38
CA THR A 31 4.51 -3.52 0.18
C THR A 31 4.37 -2.19 -0.52
N LYS A 32 3.58 -2.19 -1.58
CA LYS A 32 3.30 -1.00 -2.35
C LYS A 32 1.81 -0.71 -2.24
N ALA A 33 1.48 0.53 -1.92
CA ALA A 33 0.09 0.98 -1.85
C ALA A 33 -0.17 1.94 -3.01
N ASP A 34 -1.19 1.66 -3.79
CA ASP A 34 -1.59 2.49 -4.92
C ASP A 34 -3.04 2.90 -4.77
N ASN A 35 -3.31 4.15 -5.10
CA ASN A 35 -4.68 4.62 -5.19
C ASN A 35 -5.25 4.14 -6.52
N VAL A 36 -6.30 3.33 -6.47
CA VAL A 36 -6.88 2.74 -7.68
C VAL A 36 -7.42 3.81 -8.62
N SER A 37 -7.95 4.86 -8.06
CA SER A 37 -8.44 6.00 -8.84
C SER A 37 -7.93 7.29 -8.20
N PRO A 38 -7.05 8.00 -8.84
CA PRO A 38 -6.59 7.98 -10.23
C PRO A 38 -5.40 7.06 -10.55
N GLY A 39 -5.03 6.15 -9.67
CA GLY A 39 -3.96 5.21 -9.97
C GLY A 39 -2.57 5.72 -9.60
N ALA A 40 -2.50 6.61 -8.63
CA ALA A 40 -1.22 7.15 -8.17
C ALA A 40 -0.61 6.26 -7.09
N ALA A 41 0.71 6.11 -7.13
CA ALA A 41 1.42 5.39 -6.09
C ALA A 41 1.42 6.22 -4.80
N LEU A 42 0.99 5.61 -3.71
CA LEU A 42 0.90 6.30 -2.42
C LEU A 42 2.12 6.05 -1.55
N SER A 43 2.56 4.80 -1.46
CA SER A 43 3.70 4.48 -0.62
C SER A 43 4.35 3.18 -1.03
N ARG A 44 5.61 3.03 -0.64
CA ARG A 44 6.36 1.80 -0.81
C ARG A 44 7.10 1.58 0.49
N ILE A 45 6.85 0.45 1.12
CA ILE A 45 7.42 0.13 2.42
C ILE A 45 8.26 -1.15 2.32
N VAL A 46 9.37 -1.17 3.02
CA VAL A 46 10.20 -2.36 3.17
C VAL A 46 10.30 -2.64 4.67
N ALA A 47 10.00 -3.86 5.05
CA ALA A 47 10.03 -4.27 6.44
C ALA A 47 10.50 -5.71 6.58
N ASP A 48 10.75 -6.13 7.82
CA ASP A 48 11.24 -7.47 8.09
C ASP A 48 10.12 -8.51 8.06
N THR A 49 8.89 -8.09 8.26
CA THR A 49 7.74 -8.99 8.23
C THR A 49 6.66 -8.44 7.30
N ARG A 50 5.85 -9.35 6.78
CA ARG A 50 4.74 -8.98 5.93
C ARG A 50 3.75 -8.09 6.66
N GLU A 51 3.40 -8.46 7.88
CA GLU A 51 2.44 -7.70 8.68
C GLU A 51 2.91 -6.28 8.90
N GLU A 52 4.17 -6.12 9.24
CA GLU A 52 4.74 -4.81 9.47
C GLU A 52 4.75 -3.98 8.18
N ALA A 53 5.16 -4.60 7.07
CA ALA A 53 5.19 -3.91 5.79
C ALA A 53 3.80 -3.42 5.39
N GLU A 54 2.80 -4.29 5.51
CA GLU A 54 1.43 -3.92 5.15
C GLU A 54 0.85 -2.87 6.09
N ALA A 55 1.11 -3.01 7.40
CA ALA A 55 0.63 -2.04 8.38
C ALA A 55 1.21 -0.65 8.13
N GLN A 56 2.50 -0.58 7.87
CA GLN A 56 3.16 0.69 7.59
C GLN A 56 2.68 1.29 6.27
N ALA A 57 2.50 0.45 5.26
CA ALA A 57 2.02 0.92 3.97
C ALA A 57 0.60 1.50 4.08
N LEU A 58 -0.27 0.84 4.84
CA LEU A 58 -1.62 1.31 5.06
C LEU A 58 -1.63 2.62 5.87
N ALA A 59 -0.82 2.69 6.91
CA ALA A 59 -0.72 3.91 7.72
C ALA A 59 -0.24 5.08 6.87
N ARG A 60 0.74 4.83 6.01
CA ARG A 60 1.27 5.87 5.14
C ARG A 60 0.25 6.29 4.10
N ALA A 61 -0.45 5.33 3.52
CA ALA A 61 -1.50 5.62 2.55
C ALA A 61 -2.61 6.45 3.17
N LYS A 62 -3.02 6.09 4.38
CA LYS A 62 -4.04 6.83 5.11
C LYS A 62 -3.60 8.27 5.37
N GLU A 63 -2.34 8.46 5.76
CA GLU A 63 -1.80 9.79 5.99
C GLU A 63 -1.83 10.63 4.72
N LEU A 64 -1.36 10.06 3.62
CA LEU A 64 -1.34 10.78 2.35
C LEU A 64 -2.73 11.09 1.85
N LEU A 65 -3.66 10.16 1.97
CA LEU A 65 -5.04 10.38 1.53
C LEU A 65 -5.77 11.39 2.40
N SER A 66 -5.43 11.46 3.69
CA SER A 66 -6.05 12.44 4.57
C SER A 66 -5.66 13.88 4.21
N ARG A 67 -4.50 14.04 3.58
CA ARG A 67 -4.05 15.34 3.10
C ARG A 67 -4.64 15.70 1.75
N THR A 68 -5.12 14.71 1.03
CA THR A 68 -5.70 14.91 -0.29
C THR A 68 -7.14 15.36 -0.11
N LYS A 69 -7.41 16.60 -0.51
CA LYS A 69 -8.78 17.08 -0.44
C LYS A 69 -9.61 16.36 -1.48
N ARG A 70 -10.47 15.51 -0.98
CA ARG A 70 -11.50 14.97 -1.82
C ARG A 70 -12.38 16.13 -2.20
N HIS A 71 -12.54 16.36 -3.46
CA HIS A 71 -13.59 17.26 -3.90
C HIS A 71 -14.91 16.57 -3.63
N ALA A 72 -15.31 16.65 -2.39
CA ALA A 72 -16.66 16.31 -2.05
C ALA A 72 -17.48 17.43 -2.63
N VAL A 73 -18.02 17.15 -3.63
CA VAL A 73 -18.91 18.10 -4.21
C VAL A 73 -20.24 17.94 -3.54
#